data_6d93c80b0b1031366d4669baab6ad8ab
#
_entry.id   6d93c80b0b1031366d4669baab6ad8ab
#
_cell.length_a   1.000
_cell.length_b   1.000
_cell.length_c   1.000
_cell.angle_alpha   90.00
_cell.angle_beta   90.00
_cell.angle_gamma   90.00
#
_symmetry.space_group_name_H-M   'P 1'
#
loop_
_entity.id
_entity.type
_entity.pdbx_description
1 polymer ?
#
loop_
_entity_poly.entity_id
_entity_poly.type
_entity_poly.pdbx_seq_one_letter_code
_entity_poly.pdbx_strand_id
1 'polypeptide(L)'
;MIISRTKLQAGILIDRACNFAAALGIKIRRVLGQQLSLKLPNGSSIFAVAHSQDTSVGNTANVLIVDEAALVKDQVYATVSPFVGRTHGAIWLMSTPRRQTGFFYNIWHSQGDTRWHKIFSTIKDCPEIDPDFLEMQKQLDPIKYRQDFHCEFIQPAGRLIDRETLMRMVDKNIDQWQVPQSTINLGRQPDLG
;
A
#
# COMPACT_ATOMS: atom_id res chain seq x y z
N MET A 1 14.37 6.12 -0.88
CA MET A 1 14.05 4.74 -0.43
C MET A 1 12.83 4.25 -1.19
N ILE A 2 12.83 2.99 -1.64
CA ILE A 2 11.70 2.38 -2.34
C ILE A 2 11.24 1.18 -1.51
N ILE A 3 9.95 1.08 -1.24
CA ILE A 3 9.30 -0.09 -0.67
C ILE A 3 8.54 -0.78 -1.79
N SER A 4 8.78 -2.08 -1.98
CA SER A 4 8.10 -2.89 -2.98
C SER A 4 7.58 -4.20 -2.36
N ARG A 5 6.67 -4.86 -3.04
CA ARG A 5 6.01 -6.06 -2.52
C ARG A 5 6.99 -7.23 -2.31
N THR A 6 7.90 -7.44 -3.26
CA THR A 6 8.84 -8.55 -3.23
C THR A 6 10.26 -8.08 -3.48
N LYS A 7 11.25 -8.90 -3.08
CA LYS A 7 12.65 -8.65 -3.38
C LYS A 7 12.93 -8.61 -4.88
N LEU A 8 12.23 -9.43 -5.66
CA LEU A 8 12.33 -9.44 -7.12
C LEU A 8 11.86 -8.11 -7.73
N GLN A 9 10.68 -7.61 -7.34
CA GLN A 9 10.17 -6.33 -7.80
C GLN A 9 11.09 -5.17 -7.37
N ALA A 10 11.56 -5.18 -6.14
CA ALA A 10 12.57 -4.22 -5.67
C ALA A 10 13.81 -4.20 -6.56
N GLY A 11 14.31 -5.39 -6.97
CA GLY A 11 15.43 -5.52 -7.91
C GLY A 11 15.13 -4.91 -9.27
N ILE A 12 13.98 -5.20 -9.84
CA ILE A 12 13.53 -4.64 -11.14
C ILE A 12 13.49 -3.10 -11.09
N LEU A 13 13.00 -2.51 -10.00
CA LEU A 13 12.96 -1.05 -9.84
C LEU A 13 14.36 -0.44 -9.79
N ILE A 14 15.30 -1.08 -9.08
CA ILE A 14 16.70 -0.64 -9.06
C ILE A 14 17.35 -0.77 -10.44
N ASP A 15 17.13 -1.86 -11.16
CA ASP A 15 17.65 -2.06 -12.50
C ASP A 15 17.10 -1.02 -13.49
N ARG A 16 15.82 -0.69 -13.42
CA ARG A 16 15.23 0.41 -14.20
C ARG A 16 15.88 1.75 -13.88
N ALA A 17 16.07 2.04 -12.58
CA ALA A 17 16.77 3.28 -12.18
C ALA A 17 18.21 3.33 -12.72
N CYS A 18 18.91 2.20 -12.75
CA CYS A 18 20.22 2.08 -13.38
C CYS A 18 20.17 2.38 -14.89
N ASN A 19 19.21 1.81 -15.60
CA ASN A 19 19.05 2.01 -17.04
C ASN A 19 18.74 3.47 -17.37
N PHE A 20 17.85 4.12 -16.61
CA PHE A 20 17.55 5.54 -16.78
C PHE A 20 18.78 6.41 -16.49
N ALA A 21 19.52 6.13 -15.43
CA ALA A 21 20.75 6.86 -15.13
C ALA A 21 21.77 6.71 -16.26
N ALA A 22 21.93 5.50 -16.80
CA ALA A 22 22.83 5.25 -17.94
C ALA A 22 22.39 6.01 -19.19
N ALA A 23 21.10 6.02 -19.51
CA ALA A 23 20.56 6.78 -20.66
C ALA A 23 20.77 8.29 -20.51
N LEU A 24 20.81 8.81 -19.30
CA LEU A 24 21.12 10.21 -18.99
C LEU A 24 22.63 10.49 -18.85
N GLY A 25 23.50 9.51 -19.12
CA GLY A 25 24.93 9.64 -18.97
C GLY A 25 25.43 9.77 -17.52
N ILE A 26 24.58 9.45 -16.54
CA ILE A 26 24.92 9.54 -15.13
C ILE A 26 25.69 8.27 -14.72
N LYS A 27 26.94 8.45 -14.27
CA LYS A 27 27.74 7.34 -13.73
C LYS A 27 27.19 6.90 -12.39
N ILE A 28 26.77 5.64 -12.31
CA ILE A 28 26.26 5.04 -11.06
C ILE A 28 27.26 4.03 -10.53
N ARG A 29 27.22 3.80 -9.21
CA ARG A 29 27.98 2.75 -8.53
C ARG A 29 27.01 1.85 -7.75
N ARG A 30 27.00 0.55 -8.07
CA ARG A 30 26.32 -0.44 -7.23
C ARG A 30 27.10 -0.62 -5.92
N VAL A 31 26.41 -0.74 -4.80
CA VAL A 31 27.06 -0.96 -3.53
C VAL A 31 27.33 -2.46 -3.37
N LEU A 32 28.60 -2.84 -3.22
CA LEU A 32 29.02 -4.22 -3.01
C LEU A 32 28.29 -4.82 -1.79
N GLY A 33 27.74 -6.01 -1.93
CA GLY A 33 26.98 -6.68 -0.89
C GLY A 33 25.55 -6.23 -0.70
N GLN A 34 25.11 -5.15 -1.38
CA GLN A 34 23.75 -4.64 -1.34
C GLN A 34 23.15 -4.60 -2.74
N GLN A 35 22.62 -5.72 -3.19
CA GLN A 35 22.05 -5.86 -4.56
C GLN A 35 20.95 -4.87 -4.89
N LEU A 36 20.26 -4.36 -3.87
CA LEU A 36 19.11 -3.45 -4.03
C LEU A 36 19.45 -1.99 -3.74
N SER A 37 20.69 -1.57 -4.00
CA SER A 37 21.09 -0.18 -3.81
C SER A 37 22.06 0.32 -4.86
N LEU A 38 21.99 1.62 -5.14
CA LEU A 38 22.92 2.32 -6.02
C LEU A 38 23.30 3.69 -5.42
N LYS A 39 24.49 4.16 -5.75
CA LYS A 39 24.97 5.50 -5.42
C LYS A 39 25.15 6.34 -6.67
N LEU A 40 24.74 7.59 -6.59
CA LEU A 40 24.90 8.62 -7.61
C LEU A 40 26.16 9.44 -7.35
N PRO A 41 26.72 10.13 -8.39
CA PRO A 41 27.95 10.92 -8.25
C PRO A 41 27.88 12.04 -7.23
N ASN A 42 26.68 12.60 -6.99
CA ASN A 42 26.43 13.64 -6.01
C ASN A 42 26.33 13.14 -4.56
N GLY A 43 26.63 11.86 -4.31
CA GLY A 43 26.53 11.24 -3.00
C GLY A 43 25.13 10.71 -2.63
N SER A 44 24.10 11.03 -3.42
CA SER A 44 22.77 10.48 -3.20
C SER A 44 22.75 8.97 -3.39
N SER A 45 21.86 8.29 -2.66
CA SER A 45 21.67 6.84 -2.82
C SER A 45 20.21 6.50 -3.03
N ILE A 46 19.95 5.48 -3.86
CA ILE A 46 18.65 4.86 -4.01
C ILE A 46 18.79 3.43 -3.49
N PHE A 47 17.88 3.02 -2.62
CA PHE A 47 17.81 1.65 -2.15
C PHE A 47 16.36 1.18 -2.07
N ALA A 48 16.15 -0.10 -2.36
CA ALA A 48 14.84 -0.72 -2.36
C ALA A 48 14.79 -1.87 -1.35
N VAL A 49 13.65 -2.01 -0.69
CA VAL A 49 13.40 -3.01 0.34
C VAL A 49 12.06 -3.70 0.05
N ALA A 50 12.01 -5.02 0.22
CA ALA A 50 10.74 -5.72 0.20
C ALA A 50 10.00 -5.51 1.53
N HIS A 51 8.68 -5.28 1.45
CA HIS A 51 7.87 -5.08 2.66
C HIS A 51 7.76 -6.31 3.57
N SER A 52 8.20 -7.48 3.10
CA SER A 52 8.26 -8.73 3.87
C SER A 52 9.56 -8.89 4.68
N GLN A 53 10.55 -8.01 4.47
CA GLN A 53 11.78 -7.99 5.24
C GLN A 53 11.62 -7.09 6.46
N ASP A 54 12.27 -7.42 7.57
CA ASP A 54 12.40 -6.53 8.71
C ASP A 54 13.00 -5.21 8.22
N THR A 55 12.14 -4.23 8.05
CA THR A 55 12.56 -2.87 7.72
C THR A 55 13.21 -2.32 8.96
N SER A 56 14.54 -2.46 9.04
CA SER A 56 15.32 -2.04 10.20
C SER A 56 15.01 -0.58 10.55
N VAL A 57 14.57 -0.40 11.78
CA VAL A 57 14.33 0.90 12.39
C VAL A 57 15.62 1.73 12.33
N GLY A 58 15.52 3.00 11.92
CA GLY A 58 16.66 3.93 11.94
C GLY A 58 17.10 4.46 10.57
N ASN A 59 16.44 4.08 9.49
CA ASN A 59 16.68 4.68 8.17
C ASN A 59 16.14 6.12 8.10
N THR A 60 16.79 6.93 7.26
CA THR A 60 16.35 8.29 6.94
C THR A 60 16.27 8.40 5.42
N ALA A 61 15.21 9.03 4.90
CA ALA A 61 15.02 9.20 3.48
C ALA A 61 14.51 10.60 3.15
N ASN A 62 14.97 11.18 2.04
CA ASN A 62 14.42 12.42 1.50
C ASN A 62 13.16 12.14 0.66
N VAL A 63 13.10 10.96 0.04
CA VAL A 63 11.92 10.51 -0.72
C VAL A 63 11.66 9.05 -0.35
N LEU A 64 10.45 8.77 0.07
CA LEU A 64 9.91 7.43 0.28
C LEU A 64 8.92 7.12 -0.82
N ILE A 65 9.21 6.11 -1.62
CA ILE A 65 8.33 5.60 -2.68
C ILE A 65 7.77 4.26 -2.19
N VAL A 66 6.46 4.12 -2.16
CA VAL A 66 5.77 2.87 -1.83
C VAL A 66 5.07 2.38 -3.08
N ASP A 67 5.66 1.37 -3.70
CA ASP A 67 5.12 0.71 -4.87
C ASP A 67 4.09 -0.35 -4.45
N GLU A 68 3.02 -0.49 -5.22
CA GLU A 68 1.87 -1.34 -4.89
C GLU A 68 1.31 -1.07 -3.48
N ALA A 69 1.16 0.22 -3.14
CA ALA A 69 0.81 0.69 -1.80
C ALA A 69 -0.47 0.07 -1.23
N ALA A 70 -1.47 -0.24 -2.10
CA ALA A 70 -2.70 -0.90 -1.68
C ALA A 70 -2.51 -2.34 -1.17
N LEU A 71 -1.36 -2.96 -1.44
CA LEU A 71 -1.00 -4.30 -0.99
C LEU A 71 -0.06 -4.30 0.23
N VAL A 72 0.48 -3.14 0.60
CA VAL A 72 1.35 -2.99 1.76
C VAL A 72 0.50 -2.96 3.03
N LYS A 73 0.93 -3.66 4.07
CA LYS A 73 0.23 -3.67 5.37
C LYS A 73 0.37 -2.32 6.08
N ASP A 74 -0.67 -1.89 6.78
CA ASP A 74 -0.68 -0.64 7.54
C ASP A 74 0.49 -0.54 8.51
N GLN A 75 0.86 -1.65 9.15
CA GLN A 75 1.98 -1.71 10.08
C GLN A 75 3.33 -1.40 9.39
N VAL A 76 3.53 -1.88 8.15
CA VAL A 76 4.75 -1.58 7.39
C VAL A 76 4.81 -0.10 7.06
N TYR A 77 3.69 0.46 6.57
CA TYR A 77 3.60 1.89 6.29
C TYR A 77 3.86 2.74 7.53
N ALA A 78 3.27 2.39 8.66
CA ALA A 78 3.49 3.07 9.94
C ALA A 78 4.96 3.02 10.39
N THR A 79 5.68 1.94 10.05
CA THR A 79 7.11 1.81 10.37
C THR A 79 8.00 2.67 9.46
N VAL A 80 7.67 2.79 8.17
CA VAL A 80 8.56 3.44 7.20
C VAL A 80 8.24 4.92 6.97
N SER A 81 7.00 5.35 7.17
CA SER A 81 6.61 6.74 6.96
C SER A 81 7.38 7.75 7.83
N PRO A 82 7.81 7.43 9.08
CA PRO A 82 8.63 8.34 9.87
C PRO A 82 10.03 8.60 9.29
N PHE A 83 10.53 7.76 8.36
CA PHE A 83 11.88 7.92 7.80
C PHE A 83 12.08 9.23 7.04
N VAL A 84 11.01 9.84 6.56
CA VAL A 84 11.04 11.16 5.91
C VAL A 84 10.83 12.32 6.89
N GLY A 85 10.45 12.05 8.14
CA GLY A 85 10.11 13.09 9.11
C GLY A 85 11.28 14.02 9.44
N ARG A 86 12.49 13.48 9.57
CA ARG A 86 13.69 14.26 9.89
C ARG A 86 14.19 15.12 8.72
N THR A 87 13.88 14.72 7.51
CA THR A 87 14.34 15.37 6.28
C THR A 87 13.31 16.33 5.70
N HIS A 88 12.10 16.37 6.30
CA HIS A 88 10.93 17.00 5.68
C HIS A 88 10.70 16.47 4.25
N GLY A 89 10.98 15.21 4.04
CA GLY A 89 10.97 14.55 2.75
C GLY A 89 9.56 14.24 2.24
N ALA A 90 9.48 13.79 0.99
CA ALA A 90 8.22 13.46 0.32
C ALA A 90 7.89 11.97 0.42
N ILE A 91 6.59 11.65 0.44
CA ILE A 91 6.10 10.28 0.32
C ILE A 91 5.31 10.18 -0.99
N TRP A 92 5.63 9.17 -1.78
CA TRP A 92 4.91 8.83 -3.01
C TRP A 92 4.30 7.45 -2.85
N LEU A 93 2.98 7.38 -2.99
CA LEU A 93 2.22 6.13 -2.95
C LEU A 93 1.69 5.84 -4.35
N MET A 94 2.06 4.71 -4.92
CA MET A 94 1.63 4.28 -6.25
C MET A 94 0.99 2.91 -6.15
N SER A 95 -0.20 2.76 -6.71
CA SER A 95 -0.89 1.46 -6.76
C SER A 95 -2.12 1.50 -7.64
N THR A 96 -2.50 0.36 -8.20
CA THR A 96 -3.90 0.09 -8.50
C THR A 96 -4.67 -0.07 -7.19
N PRO A 97 -5.93 0.37 -7.11
CA PRO A 97 -6.76 0.16 -5.94
C PRO A 97 -7.00 -1.32 -5.67
N ARG A 98 -7.20 -1.67 -4.41
CA ARG A 98 -7.53 -3.05 -4.03
C ARG A 98 -8.76 -3.07 -3.12
N ARG A 99 -8.56 -3.10 -1.83
CA ARG A 99 -9.63 -3.19 -0.83
C ARG A 99 -10.11 -1.81 -0.41
N GLN A 100 -11.34 -1.71 0.06
CA GLN A 100 -11.88 -0.49 0.68
C GLN A 100 -11.44 -0.36 2.16
N THR A 101 -10.18 -0.70 2.45
CA THR A 101 -9.59 -0.65 3.79
C THR A 101 -8.09 -0.41 3.69
N GLY A 102 -7.49 0.02 4.80
CA GLY A 102 -6.06 0.24 4.93
C GLY A 102 -5.64 1.68 4.65
N PHE A 103 -4.37 1.97 4.95
CA PHE A 103 -3.84 3.34 4.88
C PHE A 103 -3.99 3.97 3.49
N PHE A 104 -3.76 3.21 2.42
CA PHE A 104 -3.85 3.72 1.05
C PHE A 104 -5.28 4.15 0.69
N TYR A 105 -6.27 3.30 1.02
CA TYR A 105 -7.69 3.63 0.85
C TYR A 105 -8.09 4.85 1.67
N ASN A 106 -7.68 4.90 2.94
CA ASN A 106 -8.03 6.00 3.84
C ASN A 106 -7.42 7.34 3.37
N ILE A 107 -6.16 7.34 2.92
CA ILE A 107 -5.51 8.52 2.35
C ILE A 107 -6.23 8.98 1.08
N TRP A 108 -6.56 8.03 0.19
CA TRP A 108 -7.25 8.35 -1.06
C TRP A 108 -8.62 9.01 -0.83
N HIS A 109 -9.39 8.51 0.14
CA HIS A 109 -10.75 8.99 0.44
C HIS A 109 -10.78 10.09 1.51
N SER A 110 -9.63 10.50 2.06
CA SER A 110 -9.60 11.63 3.00
C SER A 110 -10.07 12.91 2.29
N GLN A 111 -11.13 13.52 2.83
CA GLN A 111 -11.64 14.80 2.37
C GLN A 111 -10.96 15.92 3.16
N GLY A 112 -10.55 17.00 2.47
CA GLY A 112 -9.95 18.16 3.10
C GLY A 112 -8.48 18.00 3.54
N ASP A 113 -7.85 16.86 3.32
CA ASP A 113 -6.43 16.67 3.59
C ASP A 113 -5.58 17.23 2.43
N THR A 114 -5.13 18.46 2.58
CA THR A 114 -4.32 19.18 1.57
C THR A 114 -2.86 18.70 1.50
N ARG A 115 -2.44 17.79 2.37
CA ARG A 115 -1.05 17.25 2.36
C ARG A 115 -0.79 16.30 1.20
N TRP A 116 -1.86 15.75 0.59
CA TRP A 116 -1.77 14.79 -0.48
C TRP A 116 -2.22 15.37 -1.82
N HIS A 117 -1.31 15.35 -2.79
CA HIS A 117 -1.67 15.55 -4.19
C HIS A 117 -2.07 14.20 -4.79
N LYS A 118 -3.34 14.10 -5.23
CA LYS A 118 -3.90 12.86 -5.76
C LYS A 118 -3.92 12.90 -7.28
N ILE A 119 -3.26 11.92 -7.91
CA ILE A 119 -3.24 11.74 -9.37
C ILE A 119 -4.00 10.47 -9.67
N PHE A 120 -4.95 10.55 -10.58
CA PHE A 120 -5.79 9.45 -11.01
C PHE A 120 -5.60 9.23 -12.51
N SER A 121 -5.29 7.99 -12.90
CA SER A 121 -5.13 7.59 -14.29
C SER A 121 -5.79 6.24 -14.53
N THR A 122 -6.51 6.11 -15.61
CA THR A 122 -7.24 4.91 -16.00
C THR A 122 -6.83 4.45 -17.39
N ILE A 123 -7.43 3.36 -17.86
CA ILE A 123 -7.25 2.89 -19.23
C ILE A 123 -7.53 3.96 -20.29
N LYS A 124 -8.40 4.93 -19.99
CA LYS A 124 -8.73 6.03 -20.92
C LYS A 124 -7.54 6.95 -21.20
N ASP A 125 -6.58 6.98 -20.28
CA ASP A 125 -5.35 7.76 -20.37
C ASP A 125 -4.22 6.97 -21.04
N CYS A 126 -4.48 5.70 -21.42
CA CYS A 126 -3.52 4.78 -22.02
C CYS A 126 -4.03 4.25 -23.38
N PRO A 127 -4.08 5.09 -24.42
CA PRO A 127 -4.68 4.72 -25.72
C PRO A 127 -3.92 3.64 -26.49
N GLU A 128 -2.72 3.28 -26.03
CA GLU A 128 -1.85 2.30 -26.69
C GLU A 128 -2.25 0.83 -26.40
N ILE A 129 -3.16 0.61 -25.45
CA ILE A 129 -3.57 -0.75 -25.08
C ILE A 129 -4.63 -1.26 -26.06
N ASP A 130 -4.38 -2.46 -26.60
CA ASP A 130 -5.25 -3.11 -27.57
C ASP A 130 -6.69 -3.30 -27.04
N PRO A 131 -7.71 -2.80 -27.75
CA PRO A 131 -9.12 -2.94 -27.35
C PRO A 131 -9.57 -4.41 -27.22
N ASP A 132 -9.09 -5.30 -28.10
CA ASP A 132 -9.45 -6.72 -28.05
C ASP A 132 -8.90 -7.40 -26.79
N PHE A 133 -7.69 -7.02 -26.38
CA PHE A 133 -7.13 -7.45 -25.10
C PHE A 133 -7.99 -6.99 -23.92
N LEU A 134 -8.46 -5.74 -23.94
CA LEU A 134 -9.30 -5.21 -22.86
C LEU A 134 -10.64 -5.95 -22.77
N GLU A 135 -11.27 -6.24 -23.90
CA GLU A 135 -12.54 -6.98 -23.90
C GLU A 135 -12.34 -8.40 -23.39
N MET A 136 -11.24 -9.07 -23.76
CA MET A 136 -10.87 -10.38 -23.22
C MET A 136 -10.69 -10.34 -21.70
N GLN A 137 -9.97 -9.33 -21.17
CA GLN A 137 -9.77 -9.17 -19.71
C GLN A 137 -11.10 -8.93 -18.98
N LYS A 138 -12.00 -8.14 -19.56
CA LYS A 138 -13.32 -7.86 -19.02
C LYS A 138 -14.20 -9.11 -18.96
N GLN A 139 -14.14 -9.96 -19.98
CA GLN A 139 -14.87 -11.23 -20.01
C GLN A 139 -14.29 -12.24 -19.03
N LEU A 140 -12.96 -12.28 -18.87
CA LEU A 140 -12.27 -13.22 -17.99
C LEU A 140 -12.57 -12.93 -16.50
N ASP A 141 -12.46 -11.69 -16.08
CA ASP A 141 -12.73 -11.26 -14.70
C ASP A 141 -13.21 -9.80 -14.68
N PRO A 142 -14.55 -9.57 -14.76
CA PRO A 142 -15.12 -8.23 -14.77
C PRO A 142 -14.76 -7.40 -13.52
N ILE A 143 -14.61 -8.05 -12.36
CA ILE A 143 -14.30 -7.39 -11.11
C ILE A 143 -12.86 -6.89 -11.14
N LYS A 144 -11.94 -7.77 -11.50
CA LYS A 144 -10.54 -7.44 -11.64
C LYS A 144 -10.30 -6.40 -12.75
N TYR A 145 -11.03 -6.50 -13.85
CA TYR A 145 -11.00 -5.51 -14.92
C TYR A 145 -11.34 -4.10 -14.41
N ARG A 146 -12.41 -3.94 -13.65
CA ARG A 146 -12.79 -2.65 -13.04
C ARG A 146 -11.70 -2.14 -12.09
N GLN A 147 -11.10 -3.05 -11.32
CA GLN A 147 -10.05 -2.71 -10.38
C GLN A 147 -8.76 -2.27 -11.08
N ASP A 148 -8.27 -3.05 -12.03
CA ASP A 148 -6.96 -2.84 -12.64
C ASP A 148 -6.97 -1.79 -13.76
N PHE A 149 -8.08 -1.64 -14.51
CA PHE A 149 -8.17 -0.73 -15.65
C PHE A 149 -9.02 0.53 -15.39
N HIS A 150 -9.95 0.47 -14.46
CA HIS A 150 -10.76 1.64 -14.07
C HIS A 150 -10.41 2.18 -12.68
N CYS A 151 -9.43 1.62 -12.02
CA CYS A 151 -8.96 2.07 -10.71
C CYS A 151 -10.08 2.12 -9.65
N GLU A 152 -10.96 1.12 -9.63
CA GLU A 152 -12.03 1.04 -8.65
C GLU A 152 -11.58 0.29 -7.39
N PHE A 153 -11.87 0.86 -6.22
CA PHE A 153 -11.74 0.14 -4.96
C PHE A 153 -12.91 -0.84 -4.81
N ILE A 154 -12.61 -2.12 -4.76
CA ILE A 154 -13.62 -3.17 -4.74
C ILE A 154 -13.70 -3.82 -3.36
N GLN A 155 -14.92 -4.01 -2.88
CA GLN A 155 -15.13 -4.82 -1.68
C GLN A 155 -14.93 -6.31 -2.01
N PRO A 156 -14.24 -7.08 -1.15
CA PRO A 156 -14.17 -8.52 -1.32
C PRO A 156 -15.58 -9.10 -1.36
N ALA A 157 -15.88 -9.91 -2.38
CA ALA A 157 -17.09 -10.73 -2.39
C ALA A 157 -17.10 -11.60 -1.13
N GLY A 158 -18.15 -11.50 -0.31
CA GLY A 158 -18.26 -12.28 0.93
C GLY A 158 -18.52 -11.48 2.21
N ARG A 159 -18.58 -10.16 2.16
CA ARG A 159 -19.16 -9.40 3.25
C ARG A 159 -20.68 -9.46 3.16
N LEU A 160 -21.31 -10.10 4.15
CA LEU A 160 -22.79 -10.13 4.30
C LEU A 160 -23.39 -8.73 4.42
N ILE A 161 -22.62 -7.77 4.91
CA ILE A 161 -23.06 -6.39 5.18
C ILE A 161 -21.94 -5.44 4.68
N ASP A 162 -22.27 -4.52 3.77
CA ASP A 162 -21.34 -3.48 3.35
C ASP A 162 -21.12 -2.44 4.46
N ARG A 163 -20.02 -1.68 4.35
CA ARG A 163 -19.64 -0.70 5.38
C ARG A 163 -20.70 0.39 5.54
N GLU A 164 -21.34 0.81 4.47
CA GLU A 164 -22.31 1.87 4.48
C GLU A 164 -23.60 1.45 5.20
N THR A 165 -24.04 0.21 4.96
CA THR A 165 -25.12 -0.42 5.70
C THR A 165 -24.76 -0.58 7.17
N LEU A 166 -23.53 -1.01 7.49
CA LEU A 166 -23.05 -1.15 8.85
C LEU A 166 -23.03 0.21 9.57
N MET A 167 -22.56 1.27 8.91
CA MET A 167 -22.55 2.63 9.49
C MET A 167 -23.95 3.22 9.67
N ARG A 168 -24.92 2.84 8.85
CA ARG A 168 -26.34 3.19 9.04
C ARG A 168 -26.98 2.45 10.21
N MET A 169 -26.49 1.25 10.53
CA MET A 169 -26.97 0.44 11.65
C MET A 169 -26.36 0.85 13.00
N VAL A 170 -25.28 1.66 12.99
CA VAL A 170 -24.66 2.17 14.23
C VAL A 170 -25.53 3.32 14.76
N ASP A 171 -26.31 3.03 15.78
CA ASP A 171 -26.95 4.08 16.55
C ASP A 171 -25.97 4.65 17.57
N LYS A 172 -25.61 5.92 17.40
CA LYS A 172 -24.67 6.64 18.29
C LYS A 172 -25.29 7.00 19.65
N ASN A 173 -26.60 6.81 19.80
CA ASN A 173 -27.33 7.15 21.02
C ASN A 173 -27.59 5.94 21.93
N ILE A 174 -27.12 4.76 21.54
CA ILE A 174 -27.19 3.57 22.42
C ILE A 174 -25.98 3.61 23.34
N ASP A 175 -26.22 3.74 24.64
CA ASP A 175 -25.22 3.57 25.69
C ASP A 175 -24.58 2.18 25.58
N GLN A 176 -23.31 2.09 25.97
CA GLN A 176 -22.58 0.82 25.94
C GLN A 176 -23.42 -0.27 26.65
N TRP A 177 -23.72 -1.34 25.89
CA TRP A 177 -24.43 -2.48 26.45
C TRP A 177 -23.60 -3.08 27.58
N GLN A 178 -24.11 -2.94 28.82
CA GLN A 178 -23.50 -3.55 29.98
C GLN A 178 -23.99 -5.01 30.05
N VAL A 179 -23.05 -5.95 29.88
CA VAL A 179 -23.34 -7.37 30.10
C VAL A 179 -23.72 -7.52 31.58
N PRO A 180 -24.96 -7.99 31.91
CA PRO A 180 -25.33 -8.25 33.29
C PRO A 180 -24.36 -9.26 33.90
N GLN A 181 -23.73 -8.92 35.02
CA GLN A 181 -22.74 -9.81 35.67
C GLN A 181 -23.32 -11.18 36.11
N SER A 182 -24.62 -11.29 36.14
CA SER A 182 -25.33 -12.55 36.44
C SER A 182 -25.24 -13.62 35.33
N THR A 183 -24.75 -13.27 34.14
CA THR A 183 -24.66 -14.19 32.98
C THR A 183 -23.31 -14.91 32.87
N ILE A 184 -22.32 -14.52 33.69
CA ILE A 184 -20.99 -15.17 33.68
C ILE A 184 -20.94 -16.13 34.89
N ASN A 185 -21.78 -17.17 34.85
CA ASN A 185 -21.60 -18.32 35.73
C ASN A 185 -20.66 -19.31 35.03
N LEU A 186 -19.36 -19.04 35.11
CA LEU A 186 -18.34 -20.03 34.80
C LEU A 186 -18.48 -21.13 35.84
N GLY A 187 -19.10 -22.25 35.43
CA GLY A 187 -19.29 -23.41 36.26
C GLY A 187 -17.98 -23.77 37.00
N ARG A 188 -18.07 -23.87 38.33
CA ARG A 188 -17.00 -24.44 39.14
C ARG A 188 -16.68 -25.84 38.58
N GLN A 189 -15.43 -26.07 38.25
CA GLN A 189 -14.97 -27.42 38.03
C GLN A 189 -15.22 -28.24 39.31
N PRO A 190 -15.70 -29.47 39.20
CA PRO A 190 -15.79 -30.36 40.36
C PRO A 190 -14.37 -30.70 40.82
N ASP A 191 -14.11 -30.51 42.10
CA ASP A 191 -12.94 -31.01 42.79
C ASP A 191 -12.84 -32.52 42.56
N LEU A 192 -11.82 -32.95 41.82
CA LEU A 192 -11.44 -34.37 41.79
C LEU A 192 -10.56 -34.62 43.01
N GLY A 193 -11.17 -35.25 44.00
CA GLY A 193 -10.48 -35.85 45.16
C GLY A 193 -9.67 -37.07 44.73
#